data_d30bdc8f4f8b2e10f0341feb412c838f
#
_entry.id   d30bdc8f4f8b2e10f0341feb412c838f
#
_cell.length_a   1.000
_cell.length_b   1.000
_cell.length_c   1.000
_cell.angle_alpha   90.00
_cell.angle_beta   90.00
_cell.angle_gamma   90.00
#
_symmetry.space_group_name_H-M   'P 1'
#
loop_
_entity.id
_entity.type
_entity.pdbx_description
1 polymer ?
#
loop_
_entity_poly.entity_id
_entity_poly.type
_entity_poly.pdbx_seq_one_letter_code
_entity_poly.pdbx_strand_id
1 'polypeptide(L)'
;VREIVLTQASPSNIGLSSIGGGVYCARLDRQHGVYIRLNEGHGPIELTAPIAPGLVEPVHIAGYRLLKVGDEVDVEFLPAILALDGEREVEVRPGERVSVALNDRGPVLIDMRRTMQAAAQHGLLARAEAPAVLQATCILRAAGLCIDPPEQCLKEVTMP
;
A
#
# COMPACT_ATOMS: atom_id res chain seq x y z
N VAL A 1 5.63 -9.23 -19.12
CA VAL A 1 5.02 -7.92 -18.82
C VAL A 1 5.90 -6.84 -19.42
N ARG A 2 5.31 -5.87 -20.09
CA ARG A 2 6.02 -4.76 -20.74
C ARG A 2 5.79 -3.43 -20.02
N GLU A 3 4.57 -3.23 -19.57
CA GLU A 3 4.12 -2.01 -18.95
C GLU A 3 3.33 -2.31 -17.69
N ILE A 4 3.49 -1.49 -16.68
CA ILE A 4 2.79 -1.61 -15.40
C ILE A 4 2.27 -0.23 -15.01
N VAL A 5 1.00 -0.16 -14.62
CA VAL A 5 0.39 1.02 -14.01
C VAL A 5 -0.09 0.65 -12.62
N LEU A 6 0.37 1.36 -11.61
CA LEU A 6 0.06 1.08 -10.21
C LEU A 6 -0.49 2.32 -9.52
N THR A 7 -1.55 2.14 -8.75
CA THR A 7 -2.10 3.14 -7.83
C THR A 7 -1.58 2.96 -6.41
N GLN A 8 -1.01 1.77 -6.12
CA GLN A 8 -0.37 1.46 -4.85
C GLN A 8 0.94 0.73 -5.11
N ALA A 9 1.99 1.14 -4.43
CA ALA A 9 3.29 0.51 -4.51
C ALA A 9 3.99 0.58 -3.15
N SER A 10 4.62 -0.53 -2.76
CA SER A 10 5.42 -0.59 -1.54
C SER A 10 6.55 -1.58 -1.74
N PRO A 11 7.77 -1.27 -1.28
CA PRO A 11 8.89 -2.20 -1.35
C PRO A 11 8.69 -3.45 -0.47
N SER A 12 7.73 -3.42 0.44
CA SER A 12 7.35 -4.57 1.28
C SER A 12 6.30 -5.49 0.64
N ASN A 13 5.77 -5.12 -0.52
CA ASN A 13 4.82 -5.96 -1.25
C ASN A 13 5.54 -7.07 -2.02
N ILE A 14 4.78 -8.08 -2.40
CA ILE A 14 5.22 -9.15 -3.32
C ILE A 14 4.45 -8.97 -4.64
N GLY A 15 5.08 -9.34 -5.75
CA GLY A 15 4.50 -9.20 -7.09
C GLY A 15 4.83 -7.87 -7.76
N LEU A 16 4.03 -7.49 -8.75
CA LEU A 16 4.30 -6.31 -9.58
C LEU A 16 4.34 -5.00 -8.78
N SER A 17 3.58 -4.91 -7.69
CA SER A 17 3.59 -3.72 -6.82
C SER A 17 4.91 -3.52 -6.07
N SER A 18 5.72 -4.56 -5.88
CA SER A 18 7.06 -4.45 -5.31
C SER A 18 8.02 -3.72 -6.26
N ILE A 19 7.85 -3.91 -7.57
CA ILE A 19 8.63 -3.21 -8.60
C ILE A 19 8.39 -1.70 -8.48
N GLY A 20 7.11 -1.29 -8.38
CA GLY A 20 6.78 0.11 -8.17
C GLY A 20 7.35 0.69 -6.88
N GLY A 21 7.27 -0.07 -5.79
CA GLY A 21 7.83 0.33 -4.50
C GLY A 21 9.36 0.46 -4.50
N GLY A 22 10.04 -0.39 -5.27
CA GLY A 22 11.49 -0.32 -5.42
C GLY A 22 11.97 0.85 -6.28
N VAL A 23 11.17 1.24 -7.26
CA VAL A 23 11.48 2.39 -8.15
C VAL A 23 11.13 3.72 -7.50
N TYR A 24 10.04 3.75 -6.79
CA TYR A 24 9.52 4.96 -6.16
C TYR A 24 9.28 4.71 -4.67
N CYS A 25 10.26 5.06 -3.86
CA CYS A 25 10.23 4.85 -2.40
C CYS A 25 9.23 5.76 -1.67
N ALA A 26 8.70 6.81 -2.29
CA ALA A 26 7.71 7.66 -1.66
C ALA A 26 6.36 6.93 -1.65
N ARG A 27 5.64 7.07 -0.55
CA ARG A 27 4.31 6.50 -0.42
C ARG A 27 3.37 7.13 -1.45
N LEU A 28 2.85 6.31 -2.35
CA LEU A 28 1.79 6.76 -3.25
C LEU A 28 0.56 7.14 -2.40
N ASP A 29 0.05 8.33 -2.62
CA ASP A 29 -1.20 8.81 -2.03
C ASP A 29 -2.37 8.59 -3.00
N ARG A 30 -3.57 9.04 -2.59
CA ARG A 30 -4.79 8.87 -3.39
C ARG A 30 -4.77 9.66 -4.71
N GLN A 31 -3.82 10.56 -4.90
CA GLN A 31 -3.74 11.46 -6.06
C GLN A 31 -2.63 11.09 -7.02
N HIS A 32 -1.82 10.09 -6.65
CA HIS A 32 -0.68 9.69 -7.45
C HIS A 32 -0.71 8.19 -7.77
N GLY A 33 -0.19 7.89 -8.94
CA GLY A 33 0.14 6.55 -9.40
C GLY A 33 1.54 6.51 -9.99
N VAL A 34 1.97 5.35 -10.42
CA VAL A 34 3.23 5.18 -11.15
C VAL A 34 3.01 4.35 -12.41
N TYR A 35 3.53 4.83 -13.52
CA TYR A 35 3.70 4.08 -14.76
C TYR A 35 5.15 3.63 -14.87
N ILE A 36 5.35 2.36 -15.19
CA ILE A 36 6.67 1.75 -15.33
C ILE A 36 6.71 1.00 -16.65
N ARG A 37 7.75 1.26 -17.44
CA ARG A 37 8.07 0.51 -18.63
C ARG A 37 9.24 -0.42 -18.35
N LEU A 38 9.00 -1.71 -18.58
CA LEU A 38 10.01 -2.75 -18.43
C LEU A 38 10.77 -2.98 -19.73
N ASN A 39 11.99 -3.50 -19.62
CA ASN A 39 12.79 -3.92 -20.74
C ASN A 39 13.23 -5.38 -20.56
N GLU A 40 13.60 -6.04 -21.65
CA GLU A 40 14.10 -7.41 -21.63
C GLU A 40 15.62 -7.41 -21.52
N GLY A 41 16.12 -8.10 -20.49
CA GLY A 41 17.52 -8.43 -20.33
C GLY A 41 18.47 -7.29 -19.95
N HIS A 42 18.11 -6.02 -20.14
CA HIS A 42 18.92 -4.85 -19.75
C HIS A 42 18.09 -3.58 -19.69
N GLY A 43 18.56 -2.60 -18.94
CA GLY A 43 17.88 -1.29 -18.82
C GLY A 43 18.71 -0.32 -17.99
N PRO A 44 18.38 0.96 -17.99
CA PRO A 44 19.07 1.98 -17.19
C PRO A 44 18.92 1.76 -15.67
N ILE A 45 17.90 1.01 -15.27
CA ILE A 45 17.64 0.64 -13.89
C ILE A 45 17.48 -0.85 -13.81
N GLU A 46 18.26 -1.50 -12.95
CA GLU A 46 18.08 -2.89 -12.54
C GLU A 46 17.61 -2.95 -11.10
N LEU A 47 16.51 -3.63 -10.86
CA LEU A 47 15.89 -3.78 -9.56
C LEU A 47 15.74 -5.26 -9.23
N THR A 48 16.15 -5.66 -8.05
CA THR A 48 15.83 -6.99 -7.52
C THR A 48 14.48 -6.95 -6.82
N ALA A 49 13.49 -7.67 -7.35
CA ALA A 49 12.11 -7.62 -6.89
C ALA A 49 11.58 -8.98 -6.43
N PRO A 50 10.89 -9.07 -5.28
CA PRO A 50 10.17 -10.28 -4.86
C PRO A 50 8.88 -10.43 -5.68
N ILE A 51 8.95 -11.26 -6.73
CA ILE A 51 7.84 -11.45 -7.67
C ILE A 51 6.81 -12.44 -7.12
N ALA A 52 7.25 -13.44 -6.35
CA ALA A 52 6.38 -14.40 -5.68
C ALA A 52 7.04 -14.85 -4.37
N PRO A 53 6.29 -15.50 -3.46
CA PRO A 53 6.87 -16.05 -2.24
C PRO A 53 8.04 -16.97 -2.54
N GLY A 54 9.24 -16.62 -2.04
CA GLY A 54 10.48 -17.36 -2.29
C GLY A 54 11.10 -17.15 -3.66
N LEU A 55 10.52 -16.31 -4.53
CA LEU A 55 11.04 -15.98 -5.84
C LEU A 55 11.42 -14.50 -5.91
N VAL A 56 12.70 -14.24 -6.06
CA VAL A 56 13.28 -12.90 -6.20
C VAL A 56 14.01 -12.83 -7.54
N GLU A 57 13.61 -11.90 -8.40
CA GLU A 57 14.09 -11.82 -9.78
C GLU A 57 14.68 -10.43 -10.08
N PRO A 58 15.70 -10.36 -10.94
CA PRO A 58 16.16 -9.10 -11.50
C PRO A 58 15.13 -8.58 -12.51
N VAL A 59 14.74 -7.34 -12.37
CA VAL A 59 13.81 -6.65 -13.25
C VAL A 59 14.49 -5.44 -13.87
N HIS A 60 14.50 -5.38 -15.20
CA HIS A 60 15.09 -4.27 -15.94
C HIS A 60 14.03 -3.26 -16.33
N ILE A 61 14.25 -2.01 -15.94
CA ILE A 61 13.30 -0.91 -16.12
C ILE A 61 13.85 0.05 -17.16
N ALA A 62 13.10 0.26 -18.23
CA ALA A 62 13.43 1.22 -19.27
C ALA A 62 13.17 2.67 -18.82
N GLY A 63 12.18 2.87 -17.98
CA GLY A 63 11.83 4.16 -17.41
C GLY A 63 10.54 4.09 -16.60
N TYR A 64 10.30 5.13 -15.82
CA TYR A 64 9.07 5.29 -15.06
C TYR A 64 8.62 6.74 -15.00
N ARG A 65 7.35 6.96 -14.75
CA ARG A 65 6.72 8.27 -14.61
C ARG A 65 5.70 8.25 -13.49
N LEU A 66 5.72 9.26 -12.65
CA LEU A 66 4.63 9.52 -11.71
C LEU A 66 3.41 10.04 -12.46
N LEU A 67 2.26 9.51 -12.10
CA LEU A 67 0.96 9.90 -12.62
C LEU A 67 0.21 10.68 -11.55
N LYS A 68 -0.52 11.71 -11.96
CA LYS A 68 -1.51 12.43 -11.14
C LYS A 68 -2.91 12.06 -11.59
N VAL A 69 -3.89 12.32 -10.74
CA VAL A 69 -5.30 12.21 -11.12
C VAL A 69 -5.57 13.05 -12.36
N GLY A 70 -6.15 12.43 -13.38
CA GLY A 70 -6.38 13.01 -14.70
C GLY A 70 -5.32 12.68 -15.73
N ASP A 71 -4.16 12.15 -15.34
CA ASP A 71 -3.15 11.69 -16.30
C ASP A 71 -3.61 10.40 -16.97
N GLU A 72 -3.20 10.29 -18.24
CA GLU A 72 -3.49 9.17 -19.11
C GLU A 72 -2.20 8.58 -19.68
N VAL A 73 -2.20 7.28 -19.86
CA VAL A 73 -1.10 6.51 -20.45
C VAL A 73 -1.65 5.68 -21.59
N ASP A 74 -1.15 5.90 -22.79
CA ASP A 74 -1.44 5.03 -23.93
C ASP A 74 -0.70 3.70 -23.79
N VAL A 75 -1.35 2.60 -24.17
CA VAL A 75 -0.72 1.29 -24.29
C VAL A 75 0.11 1.27 -25.57
N GLU A 76 1.43 1.22 -25.44
CA GLU A 76 2.36 1.34 -26.56
C GLU A 76 2.60 0.00 -27.29
N PHE A 77 2.56 -1.11 -26.57
CA PHE A 77 2.91 -2.43 -27.08
C PHE A 77 1.67 -3.20 -27.52
N LEU A 78 1.42 -3.28 -28.82
CA LEU A 78 0.26 -3.96 -29.40
C LEU A 78 0.70 -5.08 -30.37
N PRO A 79 0.00 -6.22 -30.45
CA PRO A 79 -1.16 -6.61 -29.62
C PRO A 79 -0.78 -6.85 -28.16
N ALA A 80 -1.74 -6.66 -27.25
CA ALA A 80 -1.51 -6.79 -25.81
C ALA A 80 -2.68 -7.49 -25.11
N ILE A 81 -2.39 -8.00 -23.93
CA ILE A 81 -3.38 -8.39 -22.93
C ILE A 81 -3.20 -7.48 -21.72
N LEU A 82 -4.23 -6.75 -21.37
CA LEU A 82 -4.28 -5.95 -20.16
C LEU A 82 -4.81 -6.82 -19.02
N ALA A 83 -3.97 -7.10 -18.05
CA ALA A 83 -4.38 -7.76 -16.82
C ALA A 83 -4.77 -6.69 -15.78
N LEU A 84 -6.04 -6.71 -15.35
CA LEU A 84 -6.60 -5.78 -14.37
C LEU A 84 -6.73 -6.49 -13.02
N ASP A 85 -5.99 -6.02 -12.03
CA ASP A 85 -5.98 -6.55 -10.66
C ASP A 85 -5.68 -8.07 -10.55
N GLY A 86 -5.10 -8.66 -11.60
CA GLY A 86 -4.80 -10.09 -11.68
C GLY A 86 -6.00 -11.01 -11.90
N GLU A 87 -7.21 -10.48 -12.04
CA GLU A 87 -8.44 -11.27 -12.16
C GLU A 87 -9.14 -11.14 -13.52
N ARG A 88 -8.98 -10.01 -14.18
CA ARG A 88 -9.64 -9.72 -15.45
C ARG A 88 -8.61 -9.44 -16.54
N GLU A 89 -8.85 -9.97 -17.70
CA GLU A 89 -8.03 -9.76 -18.87
C GLU A 89 -8.84 -9.10 -19.99
N VAL A 90 -8.23 -8.14 -20.66
CA VAL A 90 -8.79 -7.47 -21.83
C VAL A 90 -7.78 -7.61 -22.96
N GLU A 91 -8.21 -8.28 -24.03
CA GLU A 91 -7.42 -8.40 -25.26
C GLU A 91 -7.49 -7.10 -26.05
N VAL A 92 -6.34 -6.57 -26.44
CA VAL A 92 -6.20 -5.39 -27.29
C VAL A 92 -5.59 -5.82 -28.61
N ARG A 93 -6.32 -5.62 -29.70
CA ARG A 93 -5.97 -6.06 -31.04
C ARG A 93 -5.12 -5.02 -31.79
N PRO A 94 -4.39 -5.45 -32.82
CA PRO A 94 -3.68 -4.51 -33.69
C PRO A 94 -4.65 -3.48 -34.28
N GLY A 95 -4.29 -2.20 -34.18
CA GLY A 95 -5.11 -1.08 -34.70
C GLY A 95 -6.10 -0.50 -33.71
N GLU A 96 -6.35 -1.15 -32.57
CA GLU A 96 -7.09 -0.57 -31.45
C GLU A 96 -6.20 0.40 -30.67
N ARG A 97 -6.82 1.45 -30.12
CA ARG A 97 -6.17 2.37 -29.18
C ARG A 97 -6.79 2.20 -27.83
N VAL A 98 -5.96 1.97 -26.84
CA VAL A 98 -6.35 1.83 -25.44
C VAL A 98 -5.44 2.69 -24.60
N SER A 99 -6.03 3.41 -23.68
CA SER A 99 -5.31 4.18 -22.66
C SER A 99 -5.79 3.81 -21.27
N VAL A 100 -4.94 4.04 -20.29
CA VAL A 100 -5.23 3.87 -18.87
C VAL A 100 -5.18 5.22 -18.20
N ALA A 101 -6.31 5.67 -17.68
CA ALA A 101 -6.43 6.95 -16.98
C ALA A 101 -6.43 6.75 -15.46
N LEU A 102 -5.65 7.56 -14.74
CA LEU A 102 -5.69 7.62 -13.29
C LEU A 102 -6.85 8.50 -12.84
N ASN A 103 -7.75 7.95 -12.03
CA ASN A 103 -8.85 8.70 -11.43
C ASN A 103 -8.95 8.47 -9.91
N ASP A 104 -9.67 9.34 -9.21
CA ASP A 104 -9.89 9.31 -7.77
C ASP A 104 -11.21 8.62 -7.35
N ARG A 105 -11.93 8.01 -8.31
CA ARG A 105 -13.24 7.39 -8.11
C ARG A 105 -13.16 5.91 -7.72
N GLY A 106 -12.00 5.46 -7.27
CA GLY A 106 -11.78 4.10 -6.82
C GLY A 106 -12.53 3.74 -5.53
N PRO A 107 -12.58 2.46 -5.17
CA PRO A 107 -13.17 2.01 -3.92
C PRO A 107 -12.42 2.61 -2.72
N VAL A 108 -13.17 2.90 -1.66
CA VAL A 108 -12.59 3.33 -0.39
C VAL A 108 -12.11 2.11 0.38
N LEU A 109 -10.83 2.01 0.62
CA LEU A 109 -10.24 0.95 1.42
C LEU A 109 -10.26 1.31 2.91
N ILE A 110 -10.60 0.33 3.73
CA ILE A 110 -10.51 0.46 5.19
C ILE A 110 -9.04 0.39 5.60
N ASP A 111 -8.54 1.43 6.26
CA ASP A 111 -7.23 1.39 6.90
C ASP A 111 -7.33 0.55 8.18
N MET A 112 -6.97 -0.73 8.08
CA MET A 112 -7.05 -1.68 9.19
C MET A 112 -6.28 -1.20 10.42
N ARG A 113 -5.12 -0.60 10.22
CA ARG A 113 -4.30 -0.11 11.33
C ARG A 113 -5.02 1.02 12.09
N ARG A 114 -5.51 2.02 11.37
CA ARG A 114 -6.27 3.12 11.97
C ARG A 114 -7.58 2.66 12.60
N THR A 115 -8.27 1.73 11.95
CA THR A 115 -9.50 1.15 12.48
C THR A 115 -9.26 0.42 13.79
N MET A 116 -8.23 -0.42 13.86
CA MET A 116 -7.88 -1.14 15.08
C MET A 116 -7.37 -0.21 16.18
N GLN A 117 -6.62 0.83 15.84
CA GLN A 117 -6.22 1.85 16.80
C GLN A 117 -7.44 2.59 17.39
N ALA A 118 -8.37 3.01 16.53
CA ALA A 118 -9.60 3.66 16.98
C ALA A 118 -10.45 2.72 17.86
N ALA A 119 -10.59 1.45 17.47
CA ALA A 119 -11.31 0.46 18.25
C ALA A 119 -10.69 0.26 19.65
N ALA A 120 -9.37 0.21 19.74
CA ALA A 120 -8.66 0.13 21.02
C ALA A 120 -8.88 1.39 21.87
N GLN A 121 -8.76 2.58 21.29
CA GLN A 121 -8.99 3.86 21.96
C GLN A 121 -10.41 3.99 22.51
N HIS A 122 -11.39 3.46 21.79
CA HIS A 122 -12.80 3.47 22.22
C HIS A 122 -13.20 2.26 23.08
N GLY A 123 -12.22 1.44 23.50
CA GLY A 123 -12.48 0.28 24.35
C GLY A 123 -13.28 -0.85 23.72
N LEU A 124 -13.44 -0.83 22.39
CA LEU A 124 -14.26 -1.82 21.64
C LEU A 124 -13.62 -3.21 21.57
N LEU A 125 -12.30 -3.31 21.79
CA LEU A 125 -11.56 -4.56 21.75
C LEU A 125 -11.48 -5.27 23.11
N ALA A 126 -11.81 -4.59 24.20
CA ALA A 126 -11.77 -5.14 25.55
C ALA A 126 -13.20 -5.31 26.09
N ARG A 127 -13.61 -6.54 26.27
CA ARG A 127 -14.78 -6.91 27.08
C ARG A 127 -14.33 -7.36 28.45
N ALA A 128 -13.59 -6.55 29.17
CA ALA A 128 -13.24 -6.88 30.53
C ALA A 128 -14.25 -6.23 31.46
N GLU A 129 -14.72 -6.97 32.44
CA GLU A 129 -15.13 -6.41 33.72
C GLU A 129 -13.88 -5.84 34.43
N ALA A 130 -13.19 -4.95 33.74
CA ALA A 130 -12.04 -4.28 34.32
C ALA A 130 -12.55 -3.26 35.31
N PRO A 131 -11.98 -3.21 36.53
CA PRO A 131 -12.34 -2.17 37.49
C PRO A 131 -12.21 -0.80 36.84
N ALA A 132 -13.13 0.11 37.17
CA ALA A 132 -13.25 1.44 36.54
C ALA A 132 -11.93 2.24 36.52
N VAL A 133 -11.02 1.97 37.44
CA VAL A 133 -9.69 2.53 37.54
C VAL A 133 -8.79 2.16 36.36
N LEU A 134 -8.84 0.90 35.88
CA LEU A 134 -8.03 0.45 34.75
C LEU A 134 -8.52 1.06 33.43
N GLN A 135 -9.83 1.26 33.28
CA GLN A 135 -10.40 1.92 32.11
C GLN A 135 -10.02 3.41 32.05
N ALA A 136 -10.06 4.11 33.18
CA ALA A 136 -9.66 5.51 33.26
C ALA A 136 -8.18 5.71 32.93
N THR A 137 -7.30 4.84 33.40
CA THR A 137 -5.85 4.90 33.13
C THR A 137 -5.53 4.64 31.66
N CYS A 138 -6.24 3.70 31.03
CA CYS A 138 -6.06 3.39 29.61
C CYS A 138 -6.55 4.54 28.72
N ILE A 139 -7.68 5.17 29.05
CA ILE A 139 -8.23 6.33 28.34
C ILE A 139 -7.33 7.56 28.49
N LEU A 140 -6.83 7.83 29.68
CA LEU A 140 -5.90 8.95 29.93
C LEU A 140 -4.58 8.79 29.19
N ARG A 141 -4.07 7.56 29.07
CA ARG A 141 -2.88 7.25 28.27
C ARG A 141 -3.11 7.44 26.78
N ALA A 142 -4.25 7.00 26.28
CA ALA A 142 -4.64 7.17 24.87
C ALA A 142 -4.84 8.65 24.49
N ALA A 143 -5.25 9.48 25.45
CA ALA A 143 -5.40 10.92 25.28
C ALA A 143 -4.09 11.72 25.46
N GLY A 144 -2.95 11.04 25.75
CA GLY A 144 -1.66 11.71 25.99
C GLY A 144 -1.61 12.52 27.28
N LEU A 145 -2.55 12.29 28.20
CA LEU A 145 -2.69 13.04 29.46
C LEU A 145 -1.94 12.40 30.63
N CYS A 146 -1.41 11.18 30.46
CA CYS A 146 -0.60 10.51 31.47
C CYS A 146 0.89 10.65 31.11
N ILE A 147 1.62 11.42 31.89
CA ILE A 147 3.03 11.77 31.68
C ILE A 147 3.98 10.81 32.44
N ASP A 148 3.44 9.96 33.32
CA ASP A 148 4.25 9.12 34.18
C ASP A 148 4.81 7.87 33.49
N PRO A 149 6.08 7.49 33.78
CA PRO A 149 6.68 6.29 33.20
C PRO A 149 5.94 5.01 33.67
N PRO A 150 5.97 3.94 32.86
CA PRO A 150 5.16 2.74 33.05
C PRO A 150 5.33 2.05 34.41
N GLU A 151 6.43 2.28 35.10
CA GLU A 151 6.71 1.66 36.38
C GLU A 151 5.97 2.29 37.58
N GLN A 152 5.51 3.54 37.45
CA GLN A 152 4.76 4.23 38.51
C GLN A 152 3.26 3.94 38.45
N CYS A 153 2.70 3.73 37.26
CA CYS A 153 1.29 3.34 37.09
C CYS A 153 0.95 1.93 37.62
N LEU A 154 1.94 1.06 37.77
CA LEU A 154 1.74 -0.32 38.27
C LEU A 154 1.80 -0.45 39.80
N LYS A 155 2.34 0.54 40.50
CA LYS A 155 2.52 0.49 41.99
C LYS A 155 1.25 0.83 42.78
N GLU A 156 0.26 1.47 42.15
CA GLU A 156 -1.01 1.82 42.80
C GLU A 156 -2.10 0.73 42.74
N VAL A 157 -1.84 -0.39 42.06
CA VAL A 157 -2.83 -1.47 41.89
C VAL A 157 -2.65 -2.63 42.89
N THR A 158 -1.73 -2.52 43.82
CA THR A 158 -1.62 -3.54 44.90
C THR A 158 -2.49 -3.07 46.06
N MET A 159 -3.73 -3.47 46.07
CA MET A 159 -4.60 -3.41 47.26
C MET A 159 -4.65 -4.72 47.99
N PRO A 160 -4.89 -4.67 49.32
CA PRO A 160 -4.81 -5.78 50.26
C PRO A 160 -5.83 -6.88 49.99
#